data_69515a7b396bff1b23fd08cb2a90022d
#
_entry.id   69515a7b396bff1b23fd08cb2a90022d
#
_cell.length_a   1.000
_cell.length_b   1.000
_cell.length_c   1.000
_cell.angle_alpha   90.00
_cell.angle_beta   90.00
_cell.angle_gamma   90.00
#
_symmetry.space_group_name_H-M   'P 1'
#
loop_
_entity.id
_entity.type
_entity.pdbx_description
1 polymer ?
#
loop_
_entity_poly.entity_id
_entity_poly.type
_entity_poly.pdbx_seq_one_letter_code
_entity_poly.pdbx_strand_id
1 'polypeptide(L)'
;MKTHKVAGGGGVRLHVVEAGNPAGRTILFIHGGSQSCLAWSRQLDSELARDHRLVAMDLRGHGLSEKPRDAYGDSRLWADDVRAVIDALNLDRPVLCGWSYGPLVILDYLRHYGEDRIAGIHFVGGITKLGSDAAMSVISPEWLSLVPGFLATDVEESVRSLESLLRLCFVQQPSASDLYLMLGYNVSVPPYVRQGLFSRAFDNDDLLPRIRKPVLITQGAKDAIVKPEVVDQHKAGLAHAQIDIMPDAGHAPFWEDSSAFNQRLRAFVEMCSAAAMGRPAIA
;
A
#
# COMPACT_ATOMS: atom_id res chain seq x y z
N MET A 1 1.08 8.06 19.42
CA MET A 1 0.58 8.26 18.04
C MET A 1 -0.10 9.62 17.93
N LYS A 2 0.20 10.41 16.90
CA LYS A 2 -0.49 11.68 16.58
C LYS A 2 -1.43 11.45 15.41
N THR A 3 -2.50 12.23 15.32
CA THR A 3 -3.43 12.20 14.19
C THR A 3 -3.47 13.58 13.51
N HIS A 4 -3.57 13.56 12.19
CA HIS A 4 -3.61 14.75 11.36
C HIS A 4 -4.80 14.69 10.40
N LYS A 5 -5.31 15.87 10.04
CA LYS A 5 -6.30 16.05 8.97
C LYS A 5 -5.63 16.86 7.87
N VAL A 6 -5.51 16.29 6.68
CA VAL A 6 -4.83 16.89 5.53
C VAL A 6 -5.85 17.12 4.43
N ALA A 7 -5.83 18.29 3.79
CA ALA A 7 -6.64 18.56 2.61
C ALA A 7 -5.94 17.94 1.39
N GLY A 8 -6.48 16.85 0.89
CA GLY A 8 -5.99 16.14 -0.29
C GLY A 8 -6.54 16.67 -1.61
N GLY A 9 -6.36 15.89 -2.66
CA GLY A 9 -6.82 16.22 -4.01
C GLY A 9 -8.32 16.49 -4.08
N GLY A 10 -8.71 17.59 -4.73
CA GLY A 10 -10.10 18.02 -4.80
C GLY A 10 -10.69 18.47 -3.44
N GLY A 11 -9.84 18.75 -2.45
CA GLY A 11 -10.27 19.22 -1.12
C GLY A 11 -10.77 18.12 -0.18
N VAL A 12 -10.59 16.83 -0.54
CA VAL A 12 -10.97 15.69 0.32
C VAL A 12 -10.14 15.74 1.61
N ARG A 13 -10.81 15.65 2.75
CA ARG A 13 -10.13 15.58 4.06
C ARG A 13 -9.61 14.16 4.29
N LEU A 14 -8.28 14.05 4.33
CA LEU A 14 -7.56 12.82 4.62
C LEU A 14 -7.26 12.71 6.11
N HIS A 15 -7.40 11.50 6.65
CA HIS A 15 -6.92 11.12 7.97
C HIS A 15 -5.54 10.51 7.85
N VAL A 16 -4.61 10.96 8.69
CA VAL A 16 -3.23 10.48 8.71
C VAL A 16 -2.81 10.26 10.15
N VAL A 17 -2.13 9.16 10.42
CA VAL A 17 -1.52 8.87 11.72
C VAL A 17 0.00 8.98 11.62
N GLU A 18 0.63 9.44 12.69
CA GLU A 18 2.07 9.59 12.80
C GLU A 18 2.56 8.97 14.11
N ALA A 19 3.63 8.20 14.01
CA ALA A 19 4.31 7.55 15.14
C ALA A 19 5.83 7.67 14.99
N GLY A 20 6.54 7.31 16.04
CA GLY A 20 7.99 7.19 16.02
C GLY A 20 8.75 8.48 16.19
N ASN A 21 10.01 8.47 15.74
CA ASN A 21 10.96 9.57 15.90
C ASN A 21 10.75 10.65 14.83
N PRO A 22 10.27 11.86 15.18
CA PRO A 22 10.00 12.90 14.19
C PRO A 22 11.25 13.42 13.47
N ALA A 23 12.44 13.19 14.02
CA ALA A 23 13.72 13.52 13.39
C ALA A 23 14.30 12.36 12.57
N GLY A 24 13.68 11.19 12.62
CA GLY A 24 14.08 10.01 11.88
C GLY A 24 13.72 10.10 10.40
N ARG A 25 14.27 9.18 9.60
CA ARG A 25 13.91 9.04 8.19
C ARG A 25 12.46 8.63 8.07
N THR A 26 11.77 9.22 7.11
CA THR A 26 10.32 9.04 7.01
C THR A 26 9.96 7.86 6.13
N ILE A 27 9.00 7.06 6.62
CA ILE A 27 8.29 6.04 5.84
C ILE A 27 6.82 6.48 5.77
N LEU A 28 6.29 6.60 4.55
CA LEU A 28 4.87 6.85 4.31
C LEU A 28 4.21 5.55 3.85
N PHE A 29 3.35 5.01 4.70
CA PHE A 29 2.61 3.79 4.46
C PHE A 29 1.27 4.08 3.77
N ILE A 30 1.00 3.32 2.69
CA ILE A 30 -0.20 3.42 1.86
C ILE A 30 -0.85 2.03 1.82
N HIS A 31 -2.04 1.91 2.38
CA HIS A 31 -2.75 0.63 2.53
C HIS A 31 -3.39 0.14 1.22
N GLY A 32 -3.85 -1.11 1.23
CA GLY A 32 -4.56 -1.76 0.13
C GLY A 32 -6.03 -1.35 -0.03
N GLY A 33 -6.66 -1.84 -1.08
CA GLY A 33 -8.10 -1.61 -1.33
C GLY A 33 -8.98 -2.12 -0.18
N SER A 34 -9.97 -1.34 0.20
CA SER A 34 -10.90 -1.60 1.31
C SER A 34 -10.24 -1.69 2.71
N GLN A 35 -9.01 -1.26 2.87
CA GLN A 35 -8.26 -1.31 4.13
C GLN A 35 -8.26 0.06 4.84
N SER A 36 -7.40 0.23 5.83
CA SER A 36 -7.14 1.51 6.49
C SER A 36 -5.68 1.61 6.94
N CYS A 37 -5.27 2.78 7.45
CA CYS A 37 -3.96 2.97 8.07
C CYS A 37 -3.72 2.01 9.25
N LEU A 38 -4.77 1.47 9.88
CA LEU A 38 -4.67 0.49 10.96
C LEU A 38 -4.06 -0.84 10.52
N ALA A 39 -4.06 -1.16 9.22
CA ALA A 39 -3.36 -2.33 8.71
C ALA A 39 -1.86 -2.31 9.07
N TRP A 40 -1.28 -1.12 9.21
CA TRP A 40 0.13 -0.90 9.52
C TRP A 40 0.45 -0.82 11.03
N SER A 41 -0.48 -1.23 11.90
CA SER A 41 -0.31 -1.15 13.36
C SER A 41 0.96 -1.86 13.86
N ARG A 42 1.30 -3.02 13.29
CA ARG A 42 2.52 -3.78 13.63
C ARG A 42 3.83 -3.12 13.18
N GLN A 43 3.77 -2.12 12.31
CA GLN A 43 4.89 -1.26 11.95
C GLN A 43 4.93 -0.03 12.84
N LEU A 44 3.78 0.63 13.02
CA LEU A 44 3.66 1.87 13.79
C LEU A 44 4.03 1.68 15.27
N ASP A 45 3.73 0.50 15.84
CA ASP A 45 4.01 0.15 17.25
C ASP A 45 5.25 -0.73 17.40
N SER A 46 6.17 -0.73 16.43
CA SER A 46 7.37 -1.56 16.42
C SER A 46 8.65 -0.79 16.76
N GLU A 47 9.76 -1.55 16.82
CA GLU A 47 11.11 -1.01 16.95
C GLU A 47 11.50 -0.03 15.83
N LEU A 48 10.83 -0.05 14.66
CA LEU A 48 11.01 0.96 13.61
C LEU A 48 10.75 2.37 14.15
N ALA A 49 9.80 2.52 15.06
CA ALA A 49 9.41 3.80 15.64
C ALA A 49 10.53 4.47 16.47
N ARG A 50 11.57 3.74 16.88
CA ARG A 50 12.70 4.32 17.61
C ARG A 50 13.55 5.21 16.71
N ASP A 51 13.77 4.79 15.47
CA ASP A 51 14.75 5.39 14.57
C ASP A 51 14.09 6.12 13.39
N HIS A 52 12.83 5.81 13.10
CA HIS A 52 12.13 6.31 11.93
C HIS A 52 10.89 7.13 12.30
N ARG A 53 10.56 8.08 11.45
CA ARG A 53 9.28 8.76 11.44
C ARG A 53 8.30 7.94 10.59
N LEU A 54 7.28 7.41 11.24
CA LEU A 54 6.31 6.52 10.62
C LEU A 54 5.01 7.26 10.39
N VAL A 55 4.58 7.36 9.15
CA VAL A 55 3.35 8.03 8.75
C VAL A 55 2.49 7.05 7.98
N ALA A 56 1.23 6.88 8.34
CA ALA A 56 0.28 6.06 7.60
C ALA A 56 -0.98 6.87 7.30
N MET A 57 -1.41 6.87 6.04
CA MET A 57 -2.59 7.60 5.60
C MET A 57 -3.76 6.67 5.36
N ASP A 58 -4.97 7.11 5.70
CA ASP A 58 -6.18 6.54 5.13
C ASP A 58 -6.39 7.13 3.74
N LEU A 59 -6.47 6.29 2.74
CA LEU A 59 -6.78 6.70 1.37
C LEU A 59 -8.16 7.37 1.30
N ARG A 60 -8.41 8.21 0.29
CA ARG A 60 -9.76 8.72 0.01
C ARG A 60 -10.77 7.58 -0.02
N GLY A 61 -11.92 7.75 0.59
CA GLY A 61 -12.95 6.72 0.68
C GLY A 61 -12.74 5.67 1.78
N HIS A 62 -11.62 5.69 2.49
CA HIS A 62 -11.24 4.65 3.46
C HIS A 62 -11.10 5.21 4.88
N GLY A 63 -11.16 4.31 5.87
CA GLY A 63 -10.94 4.63 7.27
C GLY A 63 -11.70 5.87 7.73
N LEU A 64 -10.99 6.83 8.32
CA LEU A 64 -11.51 8.12 8.78
C LEU A 64 -11.36 9.26 7.75
N SER A 65 -10.81 8.98 6.56
CA SER A 65 -10.81 9.93 5.44
C SER A 65 -12.22 10.12 4.89
N GLU A 66 -12.46 11.27 4.26
CA GLU A 66 -13.74 11.54 3.60
C GLU A 66 -14.03 10.57 2.46
N LYS A 67 -15.32 10.32 2.24
CA LYS A 67 -15.83 9.34 1.28
C LYS A 67 -16.70 10.06 0.21
N PRO A 68 -16.07 10.88 -0.68
CA PRO A 68 -16.82 11.56 -1.75
C PRO A 68 -17.48 10.51 -2.67
N ARG A 69 -18.56 10.91 -3.36
CA ARG A 69 -19.31 9.99 -4.24
C ARG A 69 -18.58 9.72 -5.56
N ASP A 70 -17.89 10.71 -6.12
CA ASP A 70 -17.45 10.73 -7.54
C ASP A 70 -15.95 11.05 -7.72
N ALA A 71 -15.08 10.67 -6.77
CA ALA A 71 -13.68 11.11 -6.78
C ALA A 71 -12.67 9.96 -6.84
N TYR A 72 -12.98 8.87 -7.54
CA TYR A 72 -12.12 7.68 -7.56
C TYR A 72 -11.50 7.37 -8.92
N GLY A 73 -12.07 7.86 -10.04
CA GLY A 73 -11.61 7.56 -11.39
C GLY A 73 -10.36 8.32 -11.84
N ASP A 74 -10.11 9.50 -11.29
CA ASP A 74 -9.02 10.38 -11.72
C ASP A 74 -7.73 10.09 -10.95
N SER A 75 -6.68 9.64 -11.67
CA SER A 75 -5.34 9.37 -11.10
C SER A 75 -4.70 10.60 -10.47
N ARG A 76 -5.02 11.79 -10.97
CA ARG A 76 -4.49 13.04 -10.44
C ARG A 76 -4.93 13.28 -9.00
N LEU A 77 -6.16 12.96 -8.65
CA LEU A 77 -6.67 13.14 -7.30
C LEU A 77 -5.95 12.24 -6.28
N TRP A 78 -5.60 11.01 -6.68
CA TRP A 78 -4.83 10.09 -5.83
C TRP A 78 -3.38 10.57 -5.65
N ALA A 79 -2.78 11.05 -6.72
CA ALA A 79 -1.45 11.66 -6.67
C ALA A 79 -1.41 12.89 -5.78
N ASP A 80 -2.43 13.75 -5.88
CA ASP A 80 -2.58 14.96 -5.07
C ASP A 80 -2.74 14.62 -3.58
N ASP A 81 -3.39 13.49 -3.23
CA ASP A 81 -3.50 13.03 -1.84
C ASP A 81 -2.12 12.71 -1.24
N VAL A 82 -1.33 11.92 -1.94
CA VAL A 82 0.04 11.57 -1.48
C VAL A 82 0.89 12.84 -1.38
N ARG A 83 0.81 13.72 -2.38
CA ARG A 83 1.52 14.98 -2.39
C ARG A 83 1.12 15.89 -1.23
N ALA A 84 -0.17 16.00 -0.94
CA ALA A 84 -0.69 16.79 0.15
C ALA A 84 -0.18 16.31 1.52
N VAL A 85 -0.11 14.99 1.74
CA VAL A 85 0.44 14.42 2.97
C VAL A 85 1.94 14.74 3.10
N ILE A 86 2.72 14.58 2.02
CA ILE A 86 4.15 14.92 2.00
C ILE A 86 4.36 16.40 2.37
N ASP A 87 3.59 17.29 1.75
CA ASP A 87 3.75 18.74 1.94
C ASP A 87 3.23 19.20 3.31
N ALA A 88 2.02 18.80 3.71
CA ALA A 88 1.40 19.24 4.96
C ALA A 88 2.18 18.80 6.21
N LEU A 89 2.82 17.64 6.16
CA LEU A 89 3.62 17.12 7.26
C LEU A 89 5.12 17.41 7.09
N ASN A 90 5.53 18.14 6.05
CA ASN A 90 6.92 18.44 5.73
C ASN A 90 7.79 17.17 5.74
N LEU A 91 7.35 16.12 5.03
CA LEU A 91 8.10 14.87 4.96
C LEU A 91 9.33 15.05 4.05
N ASP A 92 10.52 14.94 4.64
CA ASP A 92 11.75 15.01 3.87
C ASP A 92 12.01 13.68 3.16
N ARG A 93 11.78 13.67 1.86
CA ARG A 93 12.01 12.53 0.96
C ARG A 93 11.64 11.18 1.60
N PRO A 94 10.34 10.93 1.87
CA PRO A 94 9.92 9.67 2.47
C PRO A 94 10.19 8.49 1.54
N VAL A 95 10.40 7.29 2.11
CA VAL A 95 10.18 6.05 1.40
C VAL A 95 8.68 5.80 1.34
N LEU A 96 8.12 5.60 0.14
CA LEU A 96 6.71 5.26 -0.05
C LEU A 96 6.56 3.75 0.02
N CYS A 97 5.84 3.25 1.02
CA CYS A 97 5.57 1.83 1.22
C CYS A 97 4.09 1.54 0.93
N GLY A 98 3.79 0.85 -0.17
CA GLY A 98 2.43 0.55 -0.61
C GLY A 98 2.12 -0.93 -0.58
N TRP A 99 0.95 -1.29 -0.02
CA TRP A 99 0.45 -2.66 0.02
C TRP A 99 -0.71 -2.86 -0.97
N SER A 100 -0.71 -3.98 -1.73
CA SER A 100 -1.82 -4.40 -2.58
C SER A 100 -2.21 -3.35 -3.63
N TYR A 101 -3.26 -2.57 -3.42
CA TYR A 101 -3.66 -1.41 -4.23
C TYR A 101 -2.72 -0.20 -4.03
N GLY A 102 -2.01 -0.13 -2.91
CA GLY A 102 -1.11 0.98 -2.58
C GLY A 102 -0.05 1.30 -3.63
N PRO A 103 0.61 0.32 -4.28
CA PRO A 103 1.51 0.56 -5.41
C PRO A 103 0.87 1.33 -6.57
N LEU A 104 -0.40 1.11 -6.89
CA LEU A 104 -1.10 1.88 -7.92
C LEU A 104 -1.20 3.37 -7.56
N VAL A 105 -1.45 3.66 -6.27
CA VAL A 105 -1.49 5.05 -5.75
C VAL A 105 -0.09 5.67 -5.77
N ILE A 106 0.96 4.91 -5.46
CA ILE A 106 2.35 5.37 -5.60
C ILE A 106 2.66 5.69 -7.06
N LEU A 107 2.24 4.84 -7.99
CA LEU A 107 2.45 5.05 -9.43
C LEU A 107 1.65 6.24 -9.95
N ASP A 108 0.43 6.49 -9.45
CA ASP A 108 -0.28 7.75 -9.71
C ASP A 108 0.56 8.96 -9.28
N TYR A 109 1.12 8.92 -8.05
CA TYR A 109 1.99 10.00 -7.57
C TYR A 109 3.21 10.20 -8.47
N LEU A 110 3.91 9.14 -8.84
CA LEU A 110 5.09 9.21 -9.71
C LEU A 110 4.75 9.74 -11.11
N ARG A 111 3.62 9.36 -11.67
CA ARG A 111 3.16 9.82 -13.00
C ARG A 111 2.95 11.32 -13.03
N HIS A 112 2.42 11.91 -11.97
CA HIS A 112 2.08 13.33 -11.91
C HIS A 112 3.16 14.22 -11.31
N TYR A 113 3.99 13.69 -10.40
CA TYR A 113 4.95 14.48 -9.62
C TYR A 113 6.40 14.01 -9.75
N GLY A 114 6.64 12.85 -10.40
CA GLY A 114 7.99 12.28 -10.49
C GLY A 114 8.51 11.77 -9.15
N GLU A 115 9.80 11.52 -9.10
CA GLU A 115 10.46 10.85 -7.97
C GLU A 115 11.41 11.75 -7.14
N ASP A 116 11.49 13.05 -7.43
CA ASP A 116 12.48 13.94 -6.80
C ASP A 116 12.23 14.12 -5.29
N ARG A 117 10.98 14.07 -4.87
CA ARG A 117 10.56 14.31 -3.48
C ARG A 117 10.49 13.03 -2.64
N ILE A 118 10.96 11.89 -3.13
CA ILE A 118 11.00 10.62 -2.40
C ILE A 118 12.40 10.03 -2.36
N ALA A 119 12.69 9.17 -1.39
CA ALA A 119 13.98 8.48 -1.27
C ALA A 119 13.98 7.10 -1.92
N GLY A 120 12.84 6.41 -1.92
CA GLY A 120 12.69 5.05 -2.44
C GLY A 120 11.24 4.59 -2.43
N ILE A 121 11.01 3.40 -2.95
CA ILE A 121 9.68 2.82 -3.14
C ILE A 121 9.71 1.38 -2.63
N HIS A 122 8.70 1.00 -1.86
CA HIS A 122 8.50 -0.38 -1.42
C HIS A 122 7.11 -0.87 -1.84
N PHE A 123 7.05 -1.85 -2.72
CA PHE A 123 5.83 -2.55 -3.10
C PHE A 123 5.67 -3.83 -2.28
N VAL A 124 4.53 -4.02 -1.66
CA VAL A 124 4.22 -5.15 -0.78
C VAL A 124 2.99 -5.88 -1.30
N GLY A 125 3.14 -7.13 -1.76
CA GLY A 125 2.02 -7.92 -2.29
C GLY A 125 1.18 -7.17 -3.32
N GLY A 126 1.82 -6.33 -4.13
CA GLY A 126 1.14 -5.30 -4.89
C GLY A 126 1.02 -5.58 -6.38
N ILE A 127 0.14 -4.83 -7.02
CA ILE A 127 -0.05 -4.83 -8.48
C ILE A 127 0.37 -3.48 -9.07
N THR A 128 0.84 -3.49 -10.30
CA THR A 128 1.18 -2.28 -11.08
C THR A 128 0.25 -2.05 -12.25
N LYS A 129 -0.65 -3.01 -12.50
CA LYS A 129 -1.66 -3.00 -13.57
C LYS A 129 -3.02 -3.41 -13.03
N LEU A 130 -4.08 -2.93 -13.65
CA LEU A 130 -5.46 -3.34 -13.39
C LEU A 130 -6.28 -3.21 -14.67
N GLY A 131 -7.20 -4.15 -14.91
CA GLY A 131 -8.13 -4.09 -16.05
C GLY A 131 -7.59 -4.64 -17.37
N SER A 132 -6.39 -5.23 -17.41
CA SER A 132 -5.82 -5.92 -18.58
C SER A 132 -5.68 -7.42 -18.34
N ASP A 133 -5.57 -8.22 -19.42
CA ASP A 133 -5.34 -9.67 -19.33
C ASP A 133 -4.06 -9.98 -18.54
N ALA A 134 -3.01 -9.19 -18.73
CA ALA A 134 -1.76 -9.32 -17.99
C ALA A 134 -1.96 -9.07 -16.48
N ALA A 135 -2.78 -8.09 -16.10
CA ALA A 135 -3.14 -7.87 -14.71
C ALA A 135 -3.94 -9.05 -14.15
N MET A 136 -4.92 -9.54 -14.91
CA MET A 136 -5.78 -10.65 -14.47
C MET A 136 -5.03 -11.97 -14.33
N SER A 137 -3.95 -12.20 -15.08
CA SER A 137 -3.15 -13.44 -15.03
C SER A 137 -2.48 -13.68 -13.68
N VAL A 138 -2.18 -12.61 -12.92
CA VAL A 138 -1.55 -12.68 -11.59
C VAL A 138 -2.55 -12.53 -10.43
N ILE A 139 -3.83 -12.38 -10.73
CA ILE A 139 -4.88 -12.40 -9.70
C ILE A 139 -5.38 -13.82 -9.51
N SER A 140 -5.59 -14.22 -8.25
CA SER A 140 -6.06 -15.57 -7.96
C SER A 140 -7.52 -15.77 -8.34
N PRO A 141 -7.92 -17.00 -8.79
CA PRO A 141 -9.32 -17.33 -9.01
C PRO A 141 -10.17 -17.22 -7.75
N GLU A 142 -9.59 -17.52 -6.58
CA GLU A 142 -10.25 -17.43 -5.28
C GLU A 142 -10.68 -15.99 -5.00
N TRP A 143 -9.78 -15.03 -5.18
CA TRP A 143 -10.14 -13.63 -5.04
C TRP A 143 -11.16 -13.19 -6.08
N LEU A 144 -11.00 -13.58 -7.35
CA LEU A 144 -11.94 -13.23 -8.41
C LEU A 144 -13.36 -13.71 -8.12
N SER A 145 -13.50 -14.87 -7.47
CA SER A 145 -14.81 -15.40 -7.08
C SER A 145 -15.52 -14.55 -6.01
N LEU A 146 -14.77 -13.78 -5.21
CA LEU A 146 -15.30 -12.91 -4.18
C LEU A 146 -15.67 -11.50 -4.69
N VAL A 147 -15.18 -11.11 -5.85
CA VAL A 147 -15.37 -9.74 -6.39
C VAL A 147 -16.84 -9.34 -6.50
N PRO A 148 -17.78 -10.17 -6.95
CA PRO A 148 -19.19 -9.78 -6.99
C PRO A 148 -19.72 -9.36 -5.62
N GLY A 149 -19.53 -10.16 -4.58
CA GLY A 149 -19.95 -9.83 -3.23
C GLY A 149 -19.14 -8.67 -2.62
N PHE A 150 -17.85 -8.57 -2.92
CA PHE A 150 -17.03 -7.43 -2.50
C PHE A 150 -17.57 -6.10 -3.04
N LEU A 151 -18.16 -6.08 -4.22
CA LEU A 151 -18.76 -4.90 -4.85
C LEU A 151 -20.26 -4.75 -4.57
N ALA A 152 -20.88 -5.75 -3.93
CA ALA A 152 -22.33 -5.77 -3.68
C ALA A 152 -22.76 -4.62 -2.77
N THR A 153 -23.99 -4.15 -2.98
CA THR A 153 -24.69 -3.20 -2.10
C THR A 153 -25.50 -3.89 -1.02
N ASP A 154 -25.80 -5.18 -1.21
CA ASP A 154 -26.38 -6.01 -0.17
C ASP A 154 -25.39 -6.17 0.99
N VAL A 155 -25.84 -5.88 2.20
CA VAL A 155 -24.96 -5.81 3.37
C VAL A 155 -24.46 -7.20 3.77
N GLU A 156 -25.33 -8.20 3.76
CA GLU A 156 -24.97 -9.55 4.18
C GLU A 156 -23.97 -10.19 3.21
N GLU A 157 -24.23 -10.08 1.91
CA GLU A 157 -23.33 -10.55 0.86
C GLU A 157 -21.99 -9.85 0.93
N SER A 158 -22.00 -8.52 1.08
CA SER A 158 -20.79 -7.70 1.17
C SER A 158 -19.94 -8.07 2.38
N VAL A 159 -20.52 -8.19 3.57
CA VAL A 159 -19.80 -8.54 4.80
C VAL A 159 -19.18 -9.93 4.72
N ARG A 160 -19.93 -10.93 4.20
CA ARG A 160 -19.41 -12.29 4.00
C ARG A 160 -18.22 -12.31 3.04
N SER A 161 -18.30 -11.55 1.93
CA SER A 161 -17.23 -11.46 0.96
C SER A 161 -16.00 -10.77 1.54
N LEU A 162 -16.17 -9.69 2.32
CA LEU A 162 -15.07 -8.98 3.00
C LEU A 162 -14.40 -9.87 4.04
N GLU A 163 -15.16 -10.65 4.82
CA GLU A 163 -14.55 -11.61 5.74
C GLU A 163 -13.76 -12.68 5.00
N SER A 164 -14.30 -13.23 3.92
CA SER A 164 -13.60 -14.22 3.10
C SER A 164 -12.33 -13.66 2.48
N LEU A 165 -12.37 -12.42 1.96
CA LEU A 165 -11.19 -11.70 1.48
C LEU A 165 -10.12 -11.57 2.57
N LEU A 166 -10.52 -11.14 3.77
CA LEU A 166 -9.57 -11.01 4.88
C LEU A 166 -8.90 -12.34 5.21
N ARG A 167 -9.66 -13.45 5.21
CA ARG A 167 -9.10 -14.77 5.44
C ARG A 167 -8.11 -15.19 4.35
N LEU A 168 -8.33 -14.81 3.10
CA LEU A 168 -7.39 -15.06 2.01
C LEU A 168 -6.08 -14.26 2.14
N CYS A 169 -6.09 -13.14 2.85
CA CYS A 169 -4.87 -12.35 3.04
C CYS A 169 -3.80 -13.06 3.87
N PHE A 170 -4.16 -14.08 4.67
CA PHE A 170 -3.29 -14.67 5.67
C PHE A 170 -3.17 -16.19 5.51
N VAL A 171 -1.94 -16.70 5.60
CA VAL A 171 -1.66 -18.13 5.75
C VAL A 171 -2.01 -18.56 7.18
N GLN A 172 -1.44 -17.84 8.16
CA GLN A 172 -1.81 -17.99 9.56
C GLN A 172 -2.90 -17.01 9.92
N GLN A 173 -4.09 -17.54 10.17
CA GLN A 173 -5.26 -16.70 10.43
C GLN A 173 -5.03 -15.79 11.64
N PRO A 174 -5.40 -14.51 11.55
CA PRO A 174 -5.34 -13.59 12.68
C PRO A 174 -6.24 -14.06 13.84
N SER A 175 -5.98 -13.55 15.03
CA SER A 175 -6.88 -13.78 16.17
C SER A 175 -8.30 -13.28 15.86
N ALA A 176 -9.30 -13.81 16.57
CA ALA A 176 -10.69 -13.37 16.39
C ALA A 176 -10.85 -11.86 16.62
N SER A 177 -10.11 -11.28 17.57
CA SER A 177 -10.12 -9.83 17.83
C SER A 177 -9.49 -9.03 16.70
N ASP A 178 -8.37 -9.49 16.14
CA ASP A 178 -7.71 -8.84 15.02
C ASP A 178 -8.60 -8.91 13.76
N LEU A 179 -9.17 -10.09 13.48
CA LEU A 179 -10.08 -10.26 12.35
C LEU A 179 -11.31 -9.37 12.48
N TYR A 180 -11.88 -9.25 13.70
CA TYR A 180 -13.01 -8.37 13.97
C TYR A 180 -12.67 -6.90 13.71
N LEU A 181 -11.49 -6.44 14.16
CA LEU A 181 -11.01 -5.08 13.88
C LEU A 181 -10.83 -4.86 12.38
N MET A 182 -10.19 -5.82 11.69
CA MET A 182 -9.98 -5.75 10.23
C MET A 182 -11.30 -5.70 9.48
N LEU A 183 -12.26 -6.55 9.84
CA LEU A 183 -13.59 -6.54 9.23
C LEU A 183 -14.29 -5.19 9.48
N GLY A 184 -14.17 -4.62 10.67
CA GLY A 184 -14.76 -3.33 11.02
C GLY A 184 -14.31 -2.20 10.10
N TYR A 185 -13.00 -2.04 9.86
CA TYR A 185 -12.52 -0.99 8.96
C TYR A 185 -12.78 -1.31 7.48
N ASN A 186 -12.82 -2.59 7.08
CA ASN A 186 -13.21 -2.97 5.71
C ASN A 186 -14.68 -2.63 5.43
N VAL A 187 -15.58 -2.97 6.34
CA VAL A 187 -17.03 -2.67 6.23
C VAL A 187 -17.28 -1.15 6.20
N SER A 188 -16.43 -0.35 6.85
CA SER A 188 -16.54 1.10 6.84
C SER A 188 -16.32 1.74 5.46
N VAL A 189 -15.78 0.99 4.49
CA VAL A 189 -15.58 1.43 3.10
C VAL A 189 -16.86 1.15 2.31
N PRO A 190 -17.59 2.18 1.85
CA PRO A 190 -18.86 1.98 1.16
C PRO A 190 -18.71 1.22 -0.17
N PRO A 191 -19.73 0.48 -0.62
CA PRO A 191 -19.69 -0.23 -1.91
C PRO A 191 -19.33 0.64 -3.10
N TYR A 192 -19.84 1.87 -3.17
CA TYR A 192 -19.52 2.78 -4.28
C TYR A 192 -18.03 3.18 -4.33
N VAL A 193 -17.35 3.19 -3.18
CA VAL A 193 -15.89 3.41 -3.14
C VAL A 193 -15.18 2.20 -3.72
N ARG A 194 -15.53 1.00 -3.29
CA ARG A 194 -14.95 -0.24 -3.82
C ARG A 194 -15.18 -0.38 -5.32
N GLN A 195 -16.40 -0.08 -5.79
CA GLN A 195 -16.74 -0.02 -7.22
C GLN A 195 -15.85 1.01 -7.95
N GLY A 196 -15.66 2.20 -7.37
CA GLY A 196 -14.80 3.24 -7.93
C GLY A 196 -13.34 2.84 -8.06
N LEU A 197 -12.79 2.07 -7.10
CA LEU A 197 -11.43 1.54 -7.17
C LEU A 197 -11.26 0.58 -8.36
N PHE A 198 -12.23 -0.31 -8.57
CA PHE A 198 -12.16 -1.34 -9.61
C PHE A 198 -12.67 -0.88 -10.98
N SER A 199 -13.27 0.32 -11.08
CA SER A 199 -13.62 0.92 -12.36
C SER A 199 -12.42 1.57 -13.08
N ARG A 200 -11.27 1.70 -12.40
CA ARG A 200 -10.06 2.27 -12.99
C ARG A 200 -9.30 1.22 -13.80
N ALA A 201 -8.80 1.62 -14.96
CA ALA A 201 -7.82 0.85 -15.70
C ALA A 201 -6.42 1.43 -15.46
N PHE A 202 -5.46 0.56 -15.19
CA PHE A 202 -4.07 0.94 -15.00
C PHE A 202 -3.17 0.16 -15.94
N ASP A 203 -2.31 0.90 -16.63
CA ASP A 203 -1.13 0.35 -17.29
C ASP A 203 0.05 1.28 -16.96
N ASN A 204 1.04 0.75 -16.27
CA ASN A 204 2.23 1.49 -15.87
C ASN A 204 3.51 0.97 -16.52
N ASP A 205 3.41 0.16 -17.58
CA ASP A 205 4.58 -0.39 -18.30
C ASP A 205 5.47 0.70 -18.89
N ASP A 206 4.89 1.85 -19.24
CA ASP A 206 5.62 3.01 -19.70
C ASP A 206 6.37 3.75 -18.58
N LEU A 207 5.86 3.67 -17.34
CA LEU A 207 6.39 4.40 -16.18
C LEU A 207 7.47 3.60 -15.44
N LEU A 208 7.26 2.30 -15.23
CA LEU A 208 8.16 1.46 -14.45
C LEU A 208 9.62 1.54 -14.92
N PRO A 209 9.97 1.49 -16.23
CA PRO A 209 11.36 1.59 -16.69
C PRO A 209 12.00 2.97 -16.49
N ARG A 210 11.19 3.99 -16.16
CA ARG A 210 11.68 5.37 -15.92
C ARG A 210 12.03 5.62 -14.47
N ILE A 211 11.62 4.75 -13.55
CA ILE A 211 11.92 4.86 -12.12
C ILE A 211 13.42 4.63 -11.91
N ARG A 212 14.08 5.56 -11.23
CA ARG A 212 15.51 5.52 -10.91
C ARG A 212 15.78 5.38 -9.42
N LYS A 213 14.81 5.75 -8.58
CA LYS A 213 14.93 5.57 -7.13
C LYS A 213 15.01 4.10 -6.78
N PRO A 214 15.68 3.74 -5.67
CA PRO A 214 15.66 2.38 -5.16
C PRO A 214 14.25 1.83 -5.02
N VAL A 215 14.05 0.58 -5.42
CA VAL A 215 12.79 -0.14 -5.29
C VAL A 215 13.02 -1.44 -4.52
N LEU A 216 12.19 -1.70 -3.52
CA LEU A 216 12.06 -2.99 -2.85
C LEU A 216 10.69 -3.58 -3.21
N ILE A 217 10.65 -4.86 -3.51
CA ILE A 217 9.42 -5.62 -3.72
C ILE A 217 9.41 -6.77 -2.72
N THR A 218 8.46 -6.74 -1.77
CA THR A 218 8.22 -7.86 -0.86
C THR A 218 6.96 -8.60 -1.27
N GLN A 219 7.09 -9.91 -1.47
CA GLN A 219 5.99 -10.79 -1.88
C GLN A 219 5.92 -12.02 -0.98
N GLY A 220 4.72 -12.34 -0.50
CA GLY A 220 4.48 -13.62 0.17
C GLY A 220 4.45 -14.77 -0.85
N ALA A 221 5.20 -15.84 -0.59
CA ALA A 221 5.22 -17.00 -1.49
C ALA A 221 3.90 -17.79 -1.51
N LYS A 222 3.04 -17.57 -0.51
CA LYS A 222 1.73 -18.22 -0.36
C LYS A 222 0.57 -17.22 -0.53
N ASP A 223 0.82 -16.11 -1.25
CA ASP A 223 -0.20 -15.08 -1.49
C ASP A 223 -1.36 -15.66 -2.33
N ALA A 224 -2.55 -15.71 -1.72
CA ALA A 224 -3.77 -16.25 -2.32
C ALA A 224 -4.67 -15.15 -2.95
N ILE A 225 -4.16 -13.92 -3.09
CA ILE A 225 -4.85 -12.79 -3.73
C ILE A 225 -4.10 -12.36 -4.99
N VAL A 226 -2.84 -11.94 -4.82
CA VAL A 226 -1.93 -11.59 -5.89
C VAL A 226 -0.86 -12.67 -5.97
N LYS A 227 -0.92 -13.51 -7.00
CA LYS A 227 -0.02 -14.65 -7.16
C LYS A 227 1.45 -14.20 -7.20
N PRO A 228 2.38 -14.99 -6.63
CA PRO A 228 3.81 -14.64 -6.57
C PRO A 228 4.46 -14.34 -7.91
N GLU A 229 3.90 -14.83 -9.01
CA GLU A 229 4.34 -14.57 -10.39
C GLU A 229 4.26 -13.10 -10.79
N VAL A 230 3.55 -12.27 -10.02
CA VAL A 230 3.54 -10.81 -10.17
C VAL A 230 4.95 -10.21 -10.11
N VAL A 231 5.85 -10.84 -9.37
CA VAL A 231 7.25 -10.40 -9.25
C VAL A 231 7.96 -10.39 -10.61
N ASP A 232 7.66 -11.34 -11.49
CA ASP A 232 8.26 -11.36 -12.83
C ASP A 232 7.73 -10.22 -13.70
N GLN A 233 6.46 -9.85 -13.57
CA GLN A 233 5.91 -8.67 -14.22
C GLN A 233 6.58 -7.37 -13.71
N HIS A 234 6.81 -7.27 -12.41
CA HIS A 234 7.50 -6.11 -11.84
C HIS A 234 8.96 -6.02 -12.31
N LYS A 235 9.68 -7.15 -12.31
CA LYS A 235 11.09 -7.21 -12.77
C LYS A 235 11.24 -6.84 -14.23
N ALA A 236 10.27 -7.13 -15.07
CA ALA A 236 10.32 -6.73 -16.48
C ALA A 236 10.43 -5.22 -16.68
N GLY A 237 9.79 -4.42 -15.79
CA GLY A 237 9.87 -2.96 -15.82
C GLY A 237 10.86 -2.35 -14.82
N LEU A 238 11.24 -3.09 -13.77
CA LEU A 238 12.05 -2.62 -12.64
C LEU A 238 13.26 -3.53 -12.43
N ALA A 239 14.14 -3.64 -13.44
CA ALA A 239 15.27 -4.56 -13.42
C ALA A 239 16.24 -4.33 -12.23
N HIS A 240 16.26 -3.11 -11.67
CA HIS A 240 17.09 -2.74 -10.50
C HIS A 240 16.40 -2.99 -9.15
N ALA A 241 15.15 -3.45 -9.14
CA ALA A 241 14.43 -3.69 -7.88
C ALA A 241 15.06 -4.83 -7.08
N GLN A 242 15.16 -4.61 -5.77
CA GLN A 242 15.45 -5.68 -4.83
C GLN A 242 14.19 -6.51 -4.60
N ILE A 243 14.34 -7.84 -4.63
CA ILE A 243 13.22 -8.76 -4.42
C ILE A 243 13.41 -9.46 -3.08
N ASP A 244 12.35 -9.44 -2.28
CA ASP A 244 12.25 -10.15 -1.01
C ASP A 244 11.03 -11.07 -1.03
N ILE A 245 11.27 -12.38 -1.14
CA ILE A 245 10.21 -13.39 -1.06
C ILE A 245 10.12 -13.90 0.36
N MET A 246 8.97 -13.73 1.01
CA MET A 246 8.71 -14.26 2.33
C MET A 246 8.03 -15.64 2.21
N PRO A 247 8.75 -16.76 2.49
CA PRO A 247 8.34 -18.10 2.07
C PRO A 247 7.07 -18.61 2.76
N ASP A 248 6.80 -18.12 3.96
CA ASP A 248 5.69 -18.58 4.78
C ASP A 248 4.54 -17.57 4.90
N ALA A 249 4.64 -16.44 4.21
CA ALA A 249 3.63 -15.39 4.24
C ALA A 249 2.68 -15.43 3.04
N GLY A 250 1.46 -14.94 3.26
CA GLY A 250 0.44 -14.67 2.25
C GLY A 250 0.48 -13.23 1.75
N HIS A 251 -0.71 -12.65 1.56
CA HIS A 251 -0.88 -11.29 1.00
C HIS A 251 -0.46 -10.16 1.96
N ALA A 252 -0.39 -10.44 3.26
CA ALA A 252 -0.04 -9.45 4.29
C ALA A 252 1.27 -9.83 5.04
N PRO A 253 2.42 -9.95 4.35
CA PRO A 253 3.69 -10.38 4.95
C PRO A 253 4.12 -9.45 6.11
N PHE A 254 3.82 -8.17 6.04
CA PHE A 254 4.07 -7.18 7.09
C PHE A 254 3.28 -7.43 8.38
N TRP A 255 2.20 -8.20 8.28
CA TRP A 255 1.40 -8.61 9.42
C TRP A 255 1.82 -10.00 9.94
N GLU A 256 2.03 -10.96 9.05
CA GLU A 256 2.29 -12.37 9.37
C GLU A 256 3.66 -12.56 10.00
N ASP A 257 4.71 -11.97 9.43
CA ASP A 257 6.05 -11.90 10.02
C ASP A 257 6.53 -10.46 10.07
N SER A 258 5.93 -9.70 10.96
CA SER A 258 6.25 -8.28 11.12
C SER A 258 7.70 -8.03 11.52
N SER A 259 8.34 -8.97 12.23
CA SER A 259 9.74 -8.84 12.63
C SER A 259 10.68 -8.87 11.43
N ALA A 260 10.59 -9.91 10.60
CA ALA A 260 11.40 -10.03 9.39
C ALA A 260 11.11 -8.89 8.42
N PHE A 261 9.83 -8.56 8.19
CA PHE A 261 9.43 -7.45 7.35
C PHE A 261 10.03 -6.12 7.81
N ASN A 262 9.92 -5.81 9.10
CA ASN A 262 10.44 -4.55 9.67
C ASN A 262 11.97 -4.46 9.56
N GLN A 263 12.70 -5.55 9.72
CA GLN A 263 14.16 -5.61 9.52
C GLN A 263 14.52 -5.29 8.05
N ARG A 264 13.83 -5.89 7.09
CA ARG A 264 14.02 -5.63 5.65
C ARG A 264 13.72 -4.18 5.30
N LEU A 265 12.59 -3.67 5.78
CA LEU A 265 12.19 -2.28 5.54
C LEU A 265 13.21 -1.30 6.14
N ARG A 266 13.71 -1.56 7.36
CA ARG A 266 14.78 -0.76 7.99
C ARG A 266 16.02 -0.69 7.10
N ALA A 267 16.55 -1.86 6.70
CA ALA A 267 17.74 -1.94 5.86
C ALA A 267 17.56 -1.20 4.53
N PHE A 268 16.38 -1.33 3.94
CA PHE A 268 16.05 -0.63 2.71
C PHE A 268 16.02 0.90 2.87
N VAL A 269 15.39 1.40 3.93
CA VAL A 269 15.34 2.85 4.24
C VAL A 269 16.73 3.42 4.48
N GLU A 270 17.60 2.69 5.17
CA GLU A 270 19.00 3.08 5.40
C GLU A 270 19.78 3.16 4.09
N MET A 271 19.62 2.17 3.21
CA MET A 271 20.23 2.16 1.88
C MET A 271 19.77 3.34 1.01
N CYS A 272 18.46 3.62 0.96
CA CYS A 272 17.91 4.76 0.22
C CYS A 272 18.55 6.08 0.64
N SER A 273 18.92 6.17 1.87
CA SER A 273 19.48 7.39 2.44
C SER A 273 20.98 7.53 2.18
N ALA A 274 21.73 6.43 2.18
CA ALA A 274 23.16 6.44 1.80
C ALA A 274 23.30 6.87 0.33
N ALA A 275 22.44 6.35 -0.54
CA ALA A 275 22.40 6.74 -1.95
C ALA A 275 22.13 8.24 -2.16
N ALA A 276 21.22 8.82 -1.36
CA ALA A 276 20.91 10.25 -1.42
C ALA A 276 22.06 11.16 -0.95
N MET A 277 23.01 10.65 -0.15
CA MET A 277 24.19 11.37 0.35
C MET A 277 25.45 11.12 -0.48
N GLY A 278 25.36 10.40 -1.63
CA GLY A 278 26.50 10.09 -2.48
C GLY A 278 27.53 9.12 -1.84
N ARG A 279 27.15 8.39 -0.80
CA ARG A 279 28.00 7.37 -0.17
C ARG A 279 27.78 6.01 -0.85
N PRO A 280 28.86 5.27 -1.23
CA PRO A 280 28.68 3.93 -1.75
C PRO A 280 28.00 3.03 -0.73
N ALA A 281 27.08 2.19 -1.19
CA ALA A 281 26.49 1.16 -0.33
C ALA A 281 27.63 0.27 0.21
N ILE A 282 27.68 0.08 1.51
CA ILE A 282 28.61 -0.89 2.13
C ILE A 282 28.14 -2.28 1.68
N ALA A 283 29.03 -3.01 0.99
CA ALA A 283 28.82 -4.34 0.44
C ALA A 283 28.59 -5.37 1.54
#